data_1b800a0ecdabdc869cde214b31aa3422
#
_entry.id   1b800a0ecdabdc869cde214b31aa3422
#
_cell.length_a   1.000
_cell.length_b   1.000
_cell.length_c   1.000
_cell.angle_alpha   90.00
_cell.angle_beta   90.00
_cell.angle_gamma   90.00
#
_symmetry.space_group_name_H-M   'P 1'
#
loop_
_entity.id
_entity.type
_entity.pdbx_description
1 polymer ?
#
loop_
_entity_poly.entity_id
_entity_poly.type
_entity_poly.pdbx_seq_one_letter_code
_entity_poly.pdbx_strand_id
1 'polypeptide(L)'
;TRWHQFPDVHWPLFYIIRLANHCDQLAVMMYDTAIPLEKFYIKLMTDWTNQLAAATSSSDCELLLGIPAYDDAGVGYHHPQVENISSALQGISASPHKNSINGIAIHCEWEMDENKWSVWRKFIR
;
A
#
# COMPACT_ATOMS: atom_id res chain seq x y z
N THR A 1 -18.95 2.66 0.90
CA THR A 1 -18.12 1.99 1.89
C THR A 1 -17.84 2.92 3.06
N ARG A 2 -17.35 2.36 4.14
CA ARG A 2 -17.12 3.11 5.36
C ARG A 2 -15.83 3.92 5.37
N TRP A 3 -15.04 3.80 4.36
CA TRP A 3 -13.74 4.47 4.30
C TRP A 3 -13.86 5.99 4.24
N HIS A 4 -15.00 6.51 3.83
CA HIS A 4 -15.23 7.95 3.83
C HIS A 4 -15.35 8.54 5.25
N GLN A 5 -15.38 7.72 6.29
CA GLN A 5 -15.32 8.19 7.66
C GLN A 5 -13.91 8.60 8.10
N PHE A 6 -12.91 8.15 7.35
CA PHE A 6 -11.53 8.58 7.56
C PHE A 6 -11.23 9.77 6.66
N PRO A 7 -10.23 10.58 7.00
CA PRO A 7 -9.82 11.63 6.09
C PRO A 7 -9.61 11.06 4.70
N ASP A 8 -10.10 11.75 3.71
CA ASP A 8 -9.97 11.28 2.33
C ASP A 8 -8.52 11.48 1.89
N VAL A 9 -7.74 10.44 2.03
CA VAL A 9 -6.30 10.47 1.76
C VAL A 9 -5.94 9.76 0.47
N HIS A 10 -6.92 9.33 -0.29
CA HIS A 10 -6.68 8.64 -1.55
C HIS A 10 -7.53 9.25 -2.67
N TRP A 11 -7.03 9.12 -3.86
CA TRP A 11 -7.72 9.60 -5.04
C TRP A 11 -8.80 8.60 -5.47
N PRO A 12 -9.92 9.08 -6.03
CA PRO A 12 -10.93 8.17 -6.57
C PRO A 12 -10.37 7.33 -7.72
N LEU A 13 -10.94 6.12 -7.90
CA LEU A 13 -10.44 5.18 -8.90
C LEU A 13 -10.43 5.74 -10.31
N PHE A 14 -11.41 6.54 -10.68
CA PHE A 14 -11.44 7.10 -12.03
C PHE A 14 -10.22 8.00 -12.30
N TYR A 15 -9.72 8.67 -11.26
CA TYR A 15 -8.53 9.49 -11.38
C TYR A 15 -7.28 8.64 -11.56
N ILE A 16 -7.20 7.53 -10.82
CA ILE A 16 -6.10 6.57 -10.98
C ILE A 16 -6.09 5.98 -12.38
N ILE A 17 -7.25 5.60 -12.91
CA ILE A 17 -7.38 5.09 -14.27
C ILE A 17 -6.85 6.11 -15.28
N ARG A 18 -7.21 7.36 -15.11
CA ARG A 18 -6.75 8.42 -16.01
C ARG A 18 -5.23 8.64 -15.91
N LEU A 19 -4.71 8.64 -14.71
CA LEU A 19 -3.26 8.76 -14.52
C LEU A 19 -2.51 7.60 -15.17
N ALA A 20 -3.01 6.39 -14.99
CA ALA A 20 -2.37 5.20 -15.57
C ALA A 20 -2.29 5.26 -17.10
N ASN A 21 -3.23 5.94 -17.74
CA ASN A 21 -3.20 6.12 -19.19
C ASN A 21 -2.21 7.18 -19.66
N HIS A 22 -1.62 7.92 -18.74
CA HIS A 22 -0.70 9.03 -19.06
C HIS A 22 0.68 8.88 -18.40
N CYS A 23 0.90 7.80 -17.65
CA CYS A 23 2.15 7.58 -16.92
C CYS A 23 2.73 6.23 -17.29
N ASP A 24 4.05 6.13 -17.24
CA ASP A 24 4.74 4.85 -17.42
C ASP A 24 4.74 4.03 -16.14
N GLN A 25 4.68 4.70 -14.98
CA GLN A 25 4.70 4.04 -13.68
C GLN A 25 3.96 4.89 -12.66
N LEU A 26 3.19 4.22 -11.80
CA LEU A 26 2.52 4.80 -10.65
C LEU A 26 3.01 4.10 -9.38
N ALA A 27 3.49 4.88 -8.43
CA ALA A 27 3.79 4.38 -7.09
C ALA A 27 2.76 4.98 -6.14
N VAL A 28 1.86 4.17 -5.62
CA VAL A 28 0.75 4.63 -4.78
C VAL A 28 1.13 4.50 -3.33
N MET A 29 1.03 5.61 -2.59
CA MET A 29 1.36 5.64 -1.16
C MET A 29 0.23 5.00 -0.36
N MET A 30 0.51 3.85 0.26
CA MET A 30 -0.49 3.08 1.00
C MET A 30 -0.18 3.12 2.51
N TYR A 31 -0.02 4.32 3.03
CA TYR A 31 0.32 4.56 4.42
C TYR A 31 -0.24 5.91 4.88
N ASP A 32 -0.03 6.25 6.15
CA ASP A 32 -0.55 7.46 6.80
C ASP A 32 -2.08 7.51 6.75
N THR A 33 -2.70 6.36 7.00
CA THR A 33 -4.15 6.20 6.93
C THR A 33 -4.87 6.58 8.21
N ALA A 34 -4.14 6.81 9.30
CA ALA A 34 -4.69 7.07 10.63
C ALA A 34 -5.52 5.91 11.20
N ILE A 35 -5.49 4.75 10.59
CA ILE A 35 -6.24 3.58 11.07
C ILE A 35 -5.58 3.04 12.34
N PRO A 36 -6.32 2.94 13.46
CA PRO A 36 -5.74 2.53 14.74
C PRO A 36 -5.73 1.02 14.99
N LEU A 37 -6.36 0.22 14.13
CA LEU A 37 -6.47 -1.23 14.31
C LEU A 37 -5.84 -1.96 13.14
N GLU A 38 -4.92 -2.87 13.45
CA GLU A 38 -4.14 -3.60 12.45
C GLU A 38 -5.03 -4.35 11.46
N LYS A 39 -6.07 -5.03 11.95
CA LYS A 39 -6.94 -5.81 11.06
C LYS A 39 -7.61 -4.95 9.99
N PHE A 40 -7.92 -3.71 10.30
CA PHE A 40 -8.53 -2.80 9.32
C PHE A 40 -7.52 -2.30 8.32
N TYR A 41 -6.29 -2.05 8.75
CA TYR A 41 -5.23 -1.67 7.83
C TYR A 41 -4.89 -2.81 6.87
N ILE A 42 -4.76 -4.04 7.38
CA ILE A 42 -4.51 -5.22 6.55
C ILE A 42 -5.62 -5.38 5.50
N LYS A 43 -6.88 -5.24 5.92
CA LYS A 43 -8.00 -5.32 4.99
C LYS A 43 -7.94 -4.21 3.94
N LEU A 44 -7.61 -3.00 4.36
CA LEU A 44 -7.47 -1.88 3.43
C LEU A 44 -6.39 -2.16 2.40
N MET A 45 -5.27 -2.73 2.81
CA MET A 45 -4.19 -3.09 1.88
C MET A 45 -4.68 -4.10 0.83
N THR A 46 -5.45 -5.09 1.26
CA THR A 46 -6.04 -6.06 0.34
C THR A 46 -7.01 -5.37 -0.63
N ASP A 47 -7.91 -4.54 -0.12
CA ASP A 47 -8.91 -3.85 -0.94
C ASP A 47 -8.25 -2.89 -1.93
N TRP A 48 -7.26 -2.13 -1.48
CA TRP A 48 -6.52 -1.21 -2.34
C TRP A 48 -5.75 -1.96 -3.43
N THR A 49 -5.12 -3.07 -3.08
CA THR A 49 -4.42 -3.89 -4.07
C THR A 49 -5.38 -4.34 -5.16
N ASN A 50 -6.56 -4.82 -4.78
CA ASN A 50 -7.59 -5.23 -5.74
C ASN A 50 -8.02 -4.08 -6.64
N GLN A 51 -8.31 -2.92 -6.04
CA GLN A 51 -8.82 -1.78 -6.77
C GLN A 51 -7.77 -1.17 -7.70
N LEU A 52 -6.55 -1.06 -7.23
CA LEU A 52 -5.47 -0.46 -8.02
C LEU A 52 -5.05 -1.39 -9.17
N ALA A 53 -5.01 -2.69 -8.92
CA ALA A 53 -4.74 -3.65 -9.99
C ALA A 53 -5.81 -3.57 -11.08
N ALA A 54 -7.08 -3.47 -10.69
CA ALA A 54 -8.18 -3.30 -11.65
C ALA A 54 -8.07 -1.98 -12.40
N ALA A 55 -7.74 -0.90 -11.71
CA ALA A 55 -7.66 0.43 -12.30
C ALA A 55 -6.55 0.55 -13.34
N THR A 56 -5.46 -0.20 -13.17
CA THR A 56 -4.31 -0.14 -14.09
C THR A 56 -4.30 -1.25 -15.12
N SER A 57 -5.24 -2.20 -15.05
CA SER A 57 -5.21 -3.43 -15.86
C SER A 57 -5.29 -3.19 -17.36
N SER A 58 -5.94 -2.11 -17.80
CA SER A 58 -6.10 -1.82 -19.23
C SER A 58 -5.07 -0.81 -19.76
N SER A 59 -4.05 -0.50 -18.96
CA SER A 59 -2.97 0.42 -19.36
C SER A 59 -1.64 -0.31 -19.36
N ASP A 60 -0.64 0.32 -19.98
CA ASP A 60 0.74 -0.18 -19.95
C ASP A 60 1.51 0.35 -18.74
N CYS A 61 0.84 1.05 -17.84
CA CYS A 61 1.46 1.66 -16.67
C CYS A 61 1.86 0.59 -15.66
N GLU A 62 3.10 0.65 -15.18
CA GLU A 62 3.54 -0.20 -14.09
C GLU A 62 2.96 0.29 -12.77
N LEU A 63 2.48 -0.63 -11.95
CA LEU A 63 1.91 -0.31 -10.64
C LEU A 63 2.86 -0.75 -9.54
N LEU A 64 3.30 0.20 -8.73
CA LEU A 64 4.04 -0.07 -7.51
C LEU A 64 3.18 0.31 -6.30
N LEU A 65 3.20 -0.51 -5.27
CA LEU A 65 2.49 -0.22 -4.03
C LEU A 65 3.51 0.27 -3.00
N GLY A 66 3.32 1.49 -2.51
CA GLY A 66 4.19 2.10 -1.52
C GLY A 66 3.80 1.67 -0.10
N ILE A 67 4.75 1.13 0.65
CA ILE A 67 4.51 0.65 2.00
C ILE A 67 5.46 1.32 2.99
N PRO A 68 5.05 1.45 4.28
CA PRO A 68 5.81 2.23 5.25
C PRO A 68 6.84 1.39 5.99
N ALA A 69 8.08 1.88 6.06
CA ALA A 69 9.12 1.30 6.90
C ALA A 69 9.40 2.16 8.14
N TYR A 70 8.85 3.36 8.22
CA TYR A 70 9.16 4.34 9.26
C TYR A 70 8.26 4.17 10.48
N ASP A 71 8.73 4.69 11.61
CA ASP A 71 8.01 4.57 12.88
C ASP A 71 7.21 5.82 13.26
N ASP A 72 7.73 7.00 13.14
CA ASP A 72 7.08 8.30 13.37
C ASP A 72 5.93 8.27 14.40
N ALA A 73 6.16 7.65 15.56
CA ALA A 73 5.13 7.35 16.55
C ALA A 73 4.60 8.60 17.20
N GLY A 74 4.79 9.73 16.96
CA GLY A 74 4.26 10.94 17.58
C GLY A 74 3.26 11.68 16.72
N VAL A 75 3.08 11.25 15.50
CA VAL A 75 2.17 11.92 14.56
C VAL A 75 0.82 11.22 14.57
N GLY A 76 -0.25 11.97 14.58
CA GLY A 76 -1.59 11.40 14.77
C GLY A 76 -2.14 10.64 13.57
N TYR A 77 -1.49 10.69 12.42
CA TYR A 77 -1.94 10.02 11.21
C TYR A 77 -1.19 8.73 10.90
N HIS A 78 -0.24 8.34 11.75
CA HIS A 78 0.55 7.12 11.54
C HIS A 78 0.69 6.35 12.85
N HIS A 79 0.29 5.07 12.82
CA HIS A 79 0.42 4.16 13.96
C HIS A 79 1.38 3.05 13.56
N PRO A 80 2.66 3.10 13.96
CA PRO A 80 3.66 2.15 13.46
C PRO A 80 3.40 0.69 13.86
N GLN A 81 2.68 0.47 14.95
CA GLN A 81 2.27 -0.89 15.34
C GLN A 81 1.17 -1.45 14.43
N VAL A 82 0.54 -0.60 13.62
CA VAL A 82 -0.53 -0.95 12.70
C VAL A 82 -0.04 -0.88 11.25
N GLU A 83 0.52 0.27 10.89
CA GLU A 83 1.02 0.52 9.55
C GLU A 83 2.51 0.26 9.51
N ASN A 84 2.89 -0.92 9.06
CA ASN A 84 4.29 -1.34 8.99
C ASN A 84 4.48 -2.33 7.84
N ILE A 85 5.73 -2.71 7.58
CA ILE A 85 6.09 -3.62 6.49
C ILE A 85 5.30 -4.93 6.59
N SER A 86 5.23 -5.51 7.79
CA SER A 86 4.59 -6.80 7.97
C SER A 86 3.10 -6.75 7.67
N SER A 87 2.39 -5.78 8.24
CA SER A 87 0.95 -5.63 8.05
C SER A 87 0.61 -5.31 6.59
N ALA A 88 1.39 -4.42 5.97
CA ALA A 88 1.18 -4.05 4.58
C ALA A 88 1.35 -5.26 3.65
N LEU A 89 2.43 -6.00 3.80
CA LEU A 89 2.70 -7.16 2.96
C LEU A 89 1.70 -8.28 3.20
N GLN A 90 1.24 -8.45 4.44
CA GLN A 90 0.19 -9.41 4.75
C GLN A 90 -1.09 -9.10 3.98
N GLY A 91 -1.50 -7.84 3.97
CA GLY A 91 -2.69 -7.42 3.23
C GLY A 91 -2.55 -7.59 1.74
N ILE A 92 -1.41 -7.19 1.18
CA ILE A 92 -1.15 -7.34 -0.25
C ILE A 92 -1.13 -8.82 -0.65
N SER A 93 -0.50 -9.66 0.17
CA SER A 93 -0.41 -11.11 -0.09
C SER A 93 -1.77 -11.78 -0.09
N ALA A 94 -2.74 -11.25 0.65
CA ALA A 94 -4.09 -11.81 0.70
C ALA A 94 -4.91 -11.46 -0.55
N SER A 95 -4.45 -10.54 -1.37
CA SER A 95 -5.17 -10.18 -2.58
C SER A 95 -5.00 -11.25 -3.67
N PRO A 96 -6.10 -11.66 -4.33
CA PRO A 96 -5.99 -12.52 -5.50
C PRO A 96 -5.32 -11.84 -6.70
N HIS A 97 -5.12 -10.53 -6.63
CA HIS A 97 -4.49 -9.74 -7.69
C HIS A 97 -3.04 -9.38 -7.40
N LYS A 98 -2.44 -9.97 -6.38
CA LYS A 98 -1.06 -9.64 -5.98
C LYS A 98 -0.04 -9.83 -7.10
N ASN A 99 -0.30 -10.75 -8.01
CA ASN A 99 0.60 -11.01 -9.15
C ASN A 99 0.40 -10.03 -10.31
N SER A 100 -0.59 -9.17 -10.21
CA SER A 100 -0.85 -8.13 -11.23
C SER A 100 -0.15 -6.82 -10.93
N ILE A 101 0.45 -6.67 -9.75
CA ILE A 101 1.27 -5.50 -9.44
C ILE A 101 2.69 -5.74 -9.93
N ASN A 102 3.38 -4.66 -10.26
CA ASN A 102 4.73 -4.74 -10.80
C ASN A 102 5.82 -4.69 -9.74
N GLY A 103 5.50 -4.16 -8.55
CA GLY A 103 6.48 -4.11 -7.48
C GLY A 103 5.98 -3.38 -6.25
N ILE A 104 6.87 -3.32 -5.26
CA ILE A 104 6.63 -2.65 -3.99
C ILE A 104 7.68 -1.56 -3.82
N ALA A 105 7.25 -0.38 -3.40
CA ALA A 105 8.13 0.73 -3.07
C ALA A 105 8.18 0.90 -1.56
N ILE A 106 9.35 0.78 -0.98
CA ILE A 106 9.52 0.94 0.47
C ILE A 106 9.75 2.41 0.79
N HIS A 107 8.84 3.00 1.56
CA HIS A 107 8.99 4.39 1.99
C HIS A 107 9.84 4.45 3.25
N CYS A 108 10.85 5.33 3.24
CA CYS A 108 11.85 5.50 4.29
C CYS A 108 12.72 4.24 4.45
N GLU A 109 13.36 3.83 3.36
CA GLU A 109 14.19 2.63 3.35
C GLU A 109 15.35 2.69 4.36
N TRP A 110 15.75 3.90 4.77
CA TRP A 110 16.79 4.07 5.78
C TRP A 110 16.35 3.64 7.19
N GLU A 111 15.06 3.39 7.39
CA GLU A 111 14.54 2.84 8.64
C GLU A 111 14.33 1.33 8.57
N MET A 112 14.75 0.69 7.48
CA MET A 112 14.74 -0.77 7.40
C MET A 112 15.82 -1.36 8.30
N ASP A 113 15.50 -2.46 8.96
CA ASP A 113 16.42 -3.23 9.78
C ASP A 113 16.39 -4.70 9.35
N GLU A 114 17.18 -5.54 9.98
CA GLU A 114 17.28 -6.94 9.59
C GLU A 114 15.94 -7.68 9.75
N ASN A 115 15.15 -7.33 10.75
CA ASN A 115 13.83 -7.94 10.95
C ASN A 115 12.89 -7.58 9.80
N LYS A 116 12.86 -6.31 9.43
CA LYS A 116 12.02 -5.84 8.32
C LYS A 116 12.48 -6.44 6.99
N TRP A 117 13.80 -6.51 6.75
CA TRP A 117 14.33 -7.16 5.56
C TRP A 117 14.01 -8.64 5.52
N SER A 118 13.99 -9.33 6.68
CA SER A 118 13.61 -10.73 6.74
C SER A 118 12.16 -10.93 6.29
N VAL A 119 11.25 -10.07 6.74
CA VAL A 119 9.85 -10.10 6.31
C VAL A 119 9.75 -9.87 4.80
N TRP A 120 10.47 -8.89 4.30
CA TRP A 120 10.51 -8.58 2.87
C TRP A 120 10.97 -9.77 2.04
N ARG A 121 12.06 -10.43 2.45
CA ARG A 121 12.60 -11.57 1.71
C ARG A 121 11.61 -12.73 1.64
N LYS A 122 10.80 -12.92 2.67
CA LYS A 122 9.76 -13.95 2.65
C LYS A 122 8.66 -13.60 1.65
N PHE A 123 8.33 -12.33 1.56
CA PHE A 123 7.27 -11.89 0.65
C PHE A 123 7.67 -12.06 -0.82
N ILE A 124 8.88 -11.72 -1.19
CA ILE A 124 9.32 -11.73 -2.61
C ILE A 124 9.66 -13.13 -3.14
N ARG A 125 9.57 -14.15 -2.32
CA ARG A 125 9.82 -15.53 -2.76
C ARG A 125 8.60 -16.20 -3.41
#